data_68b108bf5ae4f3d2d3d6b259778ffa73
#
_entry.id   68b108bf5ae4f3d2d3d6b259778ffa73
#
_cell.length_a   1.000
_cell.length_b   1.000
_cell.length_c   1.000
_cell.angle_alpha   90.00
_cell.angle_beta   90.00
_cell.angle_gamma   90.00
#
_symmetry.space_group_name_H-M   'P 1'
#
loop_
_entity.id
_entity.type
_entity.pdbx_description
1 polymer ?
#
loop_
_entity_poly.entity_id
_entity_poly.type
_entity_poly.pdbx_seq_one_letter_code
_entity_poly.pdbx_strand_id
1 'polypeptide(L)'
;MAKFLGLGVLAALAAAATAVAAQSPITIALEPTVVTIATGENSAVLLSGSVQGASNDEVVVEARECGSSSFYPVTRIRTDRSGLFHERIGPLIRTTYRVRAGRSVSPTVTALTRPAIRFEQLSANRFDVWTIAMRFFRGAKGRFERFNRQTGKWVLVRRATLQRGSAPRGANWAYSEVTFRARVPVGTLVRFVLPRDQVGPCYLAGYSLQFNTTR
;
A
#
# COMPACT_ATOMS: atom_id res chain seq x y z
N MET A 1 -80.37 -14.19 -30.87
CA MET A 1 -79.18 -13.59 -31.51
C MET A 1 -78.20 -13.22 -30.42
N ALA A 2 -77.20 -14.02 -30.17
CA ALA A 2 -76.18 -13.77 -29.15
C ALA A 2 -74.80 -13.63 -29.86
N LYS A 3 -74.19 -12.45 -29.71
CA LYS A 3 -72.83 -12.13 -30.25
C LYS A 3 -71.81 -12.46 -29.16
N PHE A 4 -70.94 -13.42 -29.42
CA PHE A 4 -69.74 -13.68 -28.59
C PHE A 4 -68.61 -12.76 -29.06
N LEU A 5 -68.11 -11.90 -28.16
CA LEU A 5 -66.86 -11.17 -28.31
C LEU A 5 -65.71 -11.99 -27.73
N GLY A 6 -64.81 -12.42 -28.61
CA GLY A 6 -63.55 -13.06 -28.16
C GLY A 6 -62.52 -11.99 -27.79
N LEU A 7 -62.05 -12.02 -26.52
CA LEU A 7 -60.90 -11.27 -26.04
C LEU A 7 -59.61 -12.06 -26.37
N GLY A 8 -58.79 -11.56 -27.26
CA GLY A 8 -57.46 -12.05 -27.53
C GLY A 8 -56.47 -11.45 -26.52
N VAL A 9 -55.83 -12.29 -25.72
CA VAL A 9 -54.75 -11.91 -24.82
C VAL A 9 -53.42 -12.02 -25.57
N LEU A 10 -52.83 -10.87 -25.87
CA LEU A 10 -51.45 -10.78 -26.38
C LEU A 10 -50.47 -10.90 -25.23
N ALA A 11 -49.78 -12.03 -25.12
CA ALA A 11 -48.67 -12.20 -24.20
C ALA A 11 -47.39 -11.58 -24.82
N ALA A 12 -46.94 -10.46 -24.28
CA ALA A 12 -45.65 -9.86 -24.63
C ALA A 12 -44.52 -10.61 -23.90
N LEU A 13 -43.73 -11.37 -24.64
CA LEU A 13 -42.45 -11.94 -24.14
C LEU A 13 -41.39 -10.81 -24.06
N ALA A 14 -41.09 -10.36 -22.84
CA ALA A 14 -39.95 -9.50 -22.56
C ALA A 14 -38.66 -10.34 -22.58
N ALA A 15 -37.86 -10.25 -23.62
CA ALA A 15 -36.52 -10.85 -23.66
C ALA A 15 -35.60 -10.01 -22.76
N ALA A 16 -35.24 -10.53 -21.58
CA ALA A 16 -34.21 -9.95 -20.74
C ALA A 16 -32.83 -10.20 -21.40
N ALA A 17 -32.28 -9.16 -22.03
CA ALA A 17 -30.91 -9.17 -22.50
C ALA A 17 -29.96 -9.13 -21.30
N THR A 18 -29.38 -10.28 -20.93
CA THR A 18 -28.27 -10.34 -19.99
C THR A 18 -27.05 -9.70 -20.64
N ALA A 19 -26.70 -8.47 -20.21
CA ALA A 19 -25.47 -7.84 -20.60
C ALA A 19 -24.30 -8.65 -20.02
N VAL A 20 -23.63 -9.43 -20.85
CA VAL A 20 -22.34 -10.05 -20.53
C VAL A 20 -21.34 -8.90 -20.40
N ALA A 21 -20.89 -8.60 -19.20
CA ALA A 21 -19.85 -7.65 -18.99
C ALA A 21 -18.61 -8.10 -19.79
N ALA A 22 -18.23 -7.33 -20.79
CA ALA A 22 -17.03 -7.61 -21.60
C ALA A 22 -15.82 -7.62 -20.66
N GLN A 23 -15.18 -8.76 -20.50
CA GLN A 23 -13.94 -8.86 -19.74
C GLN A 23 -12.88 -8.01 -20.40
N SER A 24 -12.15 -7.22 -19.61
CA SER A 24 -11.02 -6.45 -20.10
C SER A 24 -10.02 -7.41 -20.74
N PRO A 25 -9.48 -7.09 -21.94
CA PRO A 25 -8.45 -7.90 -22.57
C PRO A 25 -7.11 -7.89 -21.79
N ILE A 26 -7.04 -7.12 -20.72
CA ILE A 26 -5.84 -6.96 -19.89
C ILE A 26 -6.15 -7.44 -18.46
N THR A 27 -5.34 -8.39 -17.98
CA THR A 27 -5.32 -8.79 -16.56
C THR A 27 -4.14 -8.15 -15.86
N ILE A 28 -4.27 -7.91 -14.55
CA ILE A 28 -3.19 -7.35 -13.73
C ILE A 28 -3.31 -7.85 -12.28
N ALA A 29 -2.17 -8.14 -11.68
CA ALA A 29 -2.02 -8.55 -10.29
C ALA A 29 -0.82 -7.83 -9.65
N LEU A 30 -0.77 -7.80 -8.32
CA LEU A 30 0.28 -7.13 -7.55
C LEU A 30 0.68 -7.99 -6.35
N GLU A 31 1.98 -8.27 -6.21
CA GLU A 31 2.54 -9.04 -5.11
C GLU A 31 3.86 -8.45 -4.59
N PRO A 32 4.02 -8.32 -3.25
CA PRO A 32 2.96 -8.34 -2.24
C PRO A 32 2.05 -7.10 -2.36
N THR A 33 0.82 -7.16 -1.86
CA THR A 33 -0.09 -6.00 -1.86
C THR A 33 0.24 -4.98 -0.78
N VAL A 34 1.05 -5.37 0.22
CA VAL A 34 1.49 -4.51 1.33
C VAL A 34 3.01 -4.48 1.38
N VAL A 35 3.58 -3.30 1.32
CA VAL A 35 5.03 -3.09 1.45
C VAL A 35 5.35 -2.13 2.58
N THR A 36 6.52 -2.31 3.19
CA THR A 36 7.13 -1.31 4.06
C THR A 36 8.14 -0.53 3.23
N ILE A 37 8.09 0.80 3.32
CA ILE A 37 9.08 1.64 2.66
C ILE A 37 10.46 1.23 3.16
N ALA A 38 11.38 0.93 2.25
CA ALA A 38 12.77 0.71 2.58
C ALA A 38 13.61 1.54 1.61
N THR A 39 14.77 1.93 2.04
CA THR A 39 15.79 2.45 1.13
C THR A 39 16.48 1.26 0.47
N GLY A 40 16.10 0.93 -0.77
CA GLY A 40 16.65 -0.20 -1.52
C GLY A 40 15.58 -1.12 -2.14
N GLU A 41 16.01 -2.24 -2.70
CA GLU A 41 15.18 -3.15 -3.51
C GLU A 41 14.04 -3.86 -2.75
N ASN A 42 14.11 -3.90 -1.41
CA ASN A 42 13.15 -4.64 -0.57
C ASN A 42 11.78 -3.94 -0.40
N SER A 43 11.59 -2.75 -0.99
CA SER A 43 10.31 -2.02 -0.98
C SER A 43 9.53 -2.15 -2.29
N ALA A 44 9.94 -3.05 -3.17
CA ALA A 44 9.28 -3.25 -4.46
C ALA A 44 8.14 -4.26 -4.36
N VAL A 45 7.09 -3.99 -5.14
CA VAL A 45 6.04 -4.94 -5.48
C VAL A 45 6.26 -5.44 -6.91
N LEU A 46 5.92 -6.67 -7.18
CA LEU A 46 5.88 -7.20 -8.54
C LEU A 46 4.48 -6.94 -9.12
N LEU A 47 4.40 -6.11 -10.13
CA LEU A 47 3.23 -5.96 -10.98
C LEU A 47 3.34 -6.96 -12.11
N SER A 48 2.36 -7.82 -12.29
CA SER A 48 2.32 -8.81 -13.35
C SER A 48 0.94 -8.84 -14.02
N GLY A 49 0.88 -9.38 -15.24
CA GLY A 49 -0.39 -9.53 -15.93
C GLY A 49 -0.23 -10.03 -17.35
N SER A 50 -1.33 -9.97 -18.10
CA SER A 50 -1.37 -10.37 -19.49
C SER A 50 -2.24 -9.44 -20.33
N VAL A 51 -1.90 -9.35 -21.62
CA VAL A 51 -2.70 -8.67 -22.64
C VAL A 51 -3.09 -9.72 -23.69
N GLN A 52 -4.35 -9.99 -23.83
CA GLN A 52 -4.85 -10.99 -24.77
C GLN A 52 -4.52 -10.59 -26.23
N GLY A 53 -3.90 -11.50 -26.95
CA GLY A 53 -3.53 -11.30 -28.36
C GLY A 53 -2.30 -10.44 -28.58
N ALA A 54 -1.63 -9.96 -27.52
CA ALA A 54 -0.38 -9.22 -27.64
C ALA A 54 0.82 -10.17 -27.80
N SER A 55 1.86 -9.71 -28.53
CA SER A 55 3.14 -10.40 -28.67
C SER A 55 4.24 -9.37 -28.87
N ASN A 56 5.11 -9.18 -27.88
CA ASN A 56 6.15 -8.14 -27.84
C ASN A 56 5.60 -6.70 -27.92
N ASP A 57 4.34 -6.48 -27.54
CA ASP A 57 3.69 -5.18 -27.59
C ASP A 57 4.07 -4.29 -26.41
N GLU A 58 4.12 -2.99 -26.65
CA GLU A 58 4.36 -2.01 -25.59
C GLU A 58 3.12 -1.84 -24.73
N VAL A 59 3.30 -1.88 -23.42
CA VAL A 59 2.29 -1.55 -22.42
C VAL A 59 2.80 -0.45 -21.48
N VAL A 60 1.92 0.45 -21.09
CA VAL A 60 2.22 1.57 -20.19
C VAL A 60 1.64 1.26 -18.82
N VAL A 61 2.50 1.21 -17.80
CA VAL A 61 2.09 1.15 -16.41
C VAL A 61 1.78 2.57 -15.95
N GLU A 62 0.58 2.79 -15.47
CA GLU A 62 0.12 4.07 -14.94
C GLU A 62 -0.17 3.96 -13.44
N ALA A 63 0.19 5.00 -12.69
CA ALA A 63 -0.01 5.08 -11.25
C ALA A 63 -0.88 6.28 -10.87
N ARG A 64 -1.62 6.13 -9.78
CA ARG A 64 -2.31 7.20 -9.08
C ARG A 64 -2.00 7.10 -7.59
N GLU A 65 -1.18 8.01 -7.11
CA GLU A 65 -0.83 8.10 -5.70
C GLU A 65 -2.00 8.61 -4.85
N CYS A 66 -1.99 8.21 -3.57
CA CYS A 66 -2.95 8.69 -2.60
C CYS A 66 -2.91 10.23 -2.49
N GLY A 67 -4.05 10.87 -2.65
CA GLY A 67 -4.19 12.33 -2.71
C GLY A 67 -4.18 12.90 -4.13
N SER A 68 -3.81 12.10 -5.14
CA SER A 68 -3.91 12.49 -6.56
C SER A 68 -5.26 12.04 -7.14
N SER A 69 -5.83 12.86 -8.03
CA SER A 69 -7.04 12.54 -8.80
C SER A 69 -6.74 11.85 -10.13
N SER A 70 -5.51 11.98 -10.64
CA SER A 70 -5.14 11.57 -12.00
C SER A 70 -4.13 10.44 -12.01
N PHE A 71 -4.23 9.56 -13.03
CA PHE A 71 -3.19 8.61 -13.36
C PHE A 71 -2.10 9.28 -14.20
N TYR A 72 -0.85 8.89 -13.96
CA TYR A 72 0.31 9.31 -14.73
C TYR A 72 1.17 8.08 -15.12
N PRO A 73 1.87 8.10 -16.24
CA PRO A 73 2.73 7.00 -16.67
C PRO A 73 3.95 6.89 -15.74
N VAL A 74 4.23 5.66 -15.26
CA VAL A 74 5.39 5.35 -14.41
C VAL A 74 6.50 4.73 -15.24
N THR A 75 6.15 3.74 -16.07
CA THR A 75 7.11 3.01 -16.91
C THR A 75 6.41 2.44 -18.16
N ARG A 76 7.23 2.09 -19.13
CA ARG A 76 6.82 1.38 -20.34
C ARG A 76 7.57 0.07 -20.37
N ILE A 77 6.87 -1.01 -20.57
CA ILE A 77 7.41 -2.36 -20.64
C ILE A 77 6.87 -3.05 -21.88
N ARG A 78 7.45 -4.19 -22.23
CA ARG A 78 6.94 -5.01 -23.31
C ARG A 78 6.38 -6.31 -22.79
N THR A 79 5.31 -6.78 -23.41
CA THR A 79 4.85 -8.15 -23.22
C THR A 79 5.86 -9.13 -23.83
N ASP A 80 5.89 -10.34 -23.33
CA ASP A 80 6.56 -11.44 -24.03
C ASP A 80 5.73 -11.95 -25.23
N ARG A 81 6.18 -13.05 -25.86
CA ARG A 81 5.50 -13.66 -26.99
C ARG A 81 4.11 -14.21 -26.65
N SER A 82 3.85 -14.48 -25.38
CA SER A 82 2.57 -14.99 -24.85
C SER A 82 1.66 -13.87 -24.36
N GLY A 83 2.07 -12.60 -24.50
CA GLY A 83 1.34 -11.45 -23.99
C GLY A 83 1.50 -11.20 -22.51
N LEU A 84 2.40 -11.90 -21.80
CA LEU A 84 2.67 -11.70 -20.39
C LEU A 84 3.63 -10.53 -20.17
N PHE A 85 3.47 -9.84 -19.04
CA PHE A 85 4.37 -8.79 -18.58
C PHE A 85 4.59 -8.86 -17.08
N HIS A 86 5.72 -8.33 -16.60
CA HIS A 86 6.02 -8.13 -15.19
C HIS A 86 6.95 -6.93 -15.01
N GLU A 87 6.80 -6.23 -13.88
CA GLU A 87 7.58 -5.05 -13.55
C GLU A 87 7.72 -4.90 -12.03
N ARG A 88 8.91 -4.54 -11.54
CA ARG A 88 9.15 -4.24 -10.12
C ARG A 88 8.97 -2.74 -9.88
N ILE A 89 8.04 -2.39 -9.01
CA ILE A 89 7.66 -1.00 -8.71
C ILE A 89 7.83 -0.74 -7.21
N GLY A 90 8.44 0.38 -6.84
CA GLY A 90 8.66 0.78 -5.44
C GLY A 90 7.68 1.88 -4.98
N PRO A 91 6.46 1.57 -4.52
CA PRO A 91 5.53 2.59 -4.03
C PRO A 91 5.99 3.17 -2.69
N LEU A 92 6.11 4.48 -2.61
CA LEU A 92 6.45 5.22 -1.38
C LEU A 92 5.24 5.70 -0.58
N ILE A 93 4.05 5.53 -1.15
CA ILE A 93 2.76 5.90 -0.59
C ILE A 93 1.71 4.92 -1.15
N ARG A 94 0.54 4.79 -0.52
CA ARG A 94 -0.55 4.01 -1.12
C ARG A 94 -0.79 4.46 -2.57
N THR A 95 -0.60 3.54 -3.50
CA THR A 95 -0.63 3.82 -4.94
C THR A 95 -1.52 2.81 -5.65
N THR A 96 -2.41 3.31 -6.48
CA THR A 96 -3.26 2.49 -7.35
C THR A 96 -2.63 2.45 -8.74
N TYR A 97 -2.46 1.24 -9.28
CA TYR A 97 -1.88 1.00 -10.58
C TYR A 97 -2.93 0.48 -11.58
N ARG A 98 -2.72 0.76 -12.84
CA ARG A 98 -3.38 0.16 -13.99
C ARG A 98 -2.40 0.05 -15.15
N VAL A 99 -2.74 -0.77 -16.14
CA VAL A 99 -1.94 -0.94 -17.35
C VAL A 99 -2.77 -0.53 -18.55
N ARG A 100 -2.14 0.18 -19.48
CA ARG A 100 -2.75 0.57 -20.77
C ARG A 100 -1.98 -0.06 -21.92
N ALA A 101 -2.71 -0.74 -22.82
CA ALA A 101 -2.20 -1.27 -24.07
C ALA A 101 -3.04 -0.69 -25.21
N GLY A 102 -2.45 0.20 -26.00
CA GLY A 102 -3.18 0.96 -27.01
C GLY A 102 -4.36 1.75 -26.41
N ARG A 103 -5.59 1.39 -26.79
CA ARG A 103 -6.85 2.00 -26.27
C ARG A 103 -7.44 1.25 -25.07
N SER A 104 -6.97 0.04 -24.80
CA SER A 104 -7.48 -0.80 -23.72
C SER A 104 -6.82 -0.43 -22.38
N VAL A 105 -7.59 -0.49 -21.30
CA VAL A 105 -7.14 -0.21 -19.93
C VAL A 105 -7.56 -1.37 -19.03
N SER A 106 -6.64 -1.82 -18.19
CA SER A 106 -6.90 -2.89 -17.21
C SER A 106 -7.80 -2.44 -16.07
N PRO A 107 -8.37 -3.35 -15.28
CA PRO A 107 -8.78 -3.09 -13.93
C PRO A 107 -7.64 -2.45 -13.10
N THR A 108 -7.94 -1.93 -11.91
CA THR A 108 -6.94 -1.32 -11.05
C THR A 108 -6.53 -2.27 -9.91
N VAL A 109 -5.26 -2.21 -9.50
CA VAL A 109 -4.72 -2.85 -8.30
C VAL A 109 -4.08 -1.81 -7.40
N THR A 110 -4.09 -2.03 -6.08
CA THR A 110 -3.58 -1.04 -5.12
C THR A 110 -2.50 -1.62 -4.24
N ALA A 111 -1.33 -1.00 -4.24
CA ALA A 111 -0.28 -1.22 -3.28
C ALA A 111 -0.55 -0.42 -2.00
N LEU A 112 -0.58 -1.09 -0.86
CA LEU A 112 -0.68 -0.50 0.46
C LEU A 112 0.71 -0.34 1.05
N THR A 113 1.01 0.82 1.63
CA THR A 113 2.35 1.17 2.07
C THR A 113 2.38 1.45 3.57
N ARG A 114 3.43 0.97 4.24
CA ARG A 114 3.76 1.30 5.62
C ARG A 114 4.99 2.20 5.64
N PRO A 115 5.03 3.25 6.50
CA PRO A 115 6.28 3.95 6.74
C PRO A 115 7.31 3.00 7.34
N ALA A 116 8.58 3.14 6.95
CA ALA A 116 9.67 2.43 7.60
C ALA A 116 9.95 3.07 8.96
N ILE A 117 10.23 2.25 9.96
CA ILE A 117 10.61 2.72 11.29
C ILE A 117 11.93 2.05 11.68
N ARG A 118 12.99 2.85 11.73
CA ARG A 118 14.23 2.49 12.40
C ARG A 118 14.08 2.84 13.88
N PHE A 119 14.34 1.88 14.74
CA PHE A 119 14.25 2.04 16.17
C PHE A 119 15.46 1.40 16.83
N GLU A 120 16.19 2.14 17.62
CA GLU A 120 17.42 1.69 18.25
C GLU A 120 17.52 2.18 19.70
N GLN A 121 18.30 1.46 20.49
CA GLN A 121 18.69 1.86 21.85
C GLN A 121 20.07 2.51 21.79
N LEU A 122 20.16 3.77 22.16
CA LEU A 122 21.42 4.53 22.20
C LEU A 122 22.24 4.27 23.47
N SER A 123 21.55 4.05 24.60
CA SER A 123 22.13 3.69 25.89
C SER A 123 21.03 3.19 26.81
N ALA A 124 21.37 2.77 28.03
CA ALA A 124 20.37 2.38 29.02
C ALA A 124 19.25 3.42 29.12
N ASN A 125 18.01 2.99 28.90
CA ASN A 125 16.80 3.82 28.96
C ASN A 125 16.73 5.00 27.97
N ARG A 126 17.62 5.09 26.97
CA ARG A 126 17.59 6.10 25.93
C ARG A 126 17.42 5.46 24.56
N PHE A 127 16.41 5.89 23.82
CA PHE A 127 15.99 5.31 22.55
C PHE A 127 15.89 6.39 21.49
N ASP A 128 16.13 5.98 20.25
CA ASP A 128 15.97 6.81 19.05
C ASP A 128 15.06 6.14 18.05
N VAL A 129 14.25 6.94 17.37
CA VAL A 129 13.30 6.49 16.36
C VAL A 129 13.38 7.39 15.15
N TRP A 130 13.55 6.77 13.98
CA TRP A 130 13.46 7.43 12.68
C TRP A 130 12.32 6.80 11.88
N THR A 131 11.45 7.66 11.35
CA THR A 131 10.33 7.24 10.51
C THR A 131 10.54 7.79 9.12
N ILE A 132 10.62 6.92 8.11
CA ILE A 132 10.87 7.25 6.71
C ILE A 132 9.58 7.07 5.92
N ALA A 133 9.20 8.10 5.15
CA ALA A 133 8.04 8.10 4.27
C ALA A 133 8.18 9.18 3.19
N MET A 134 7.23 9.26 2.25
CA MET A 134 7.17 10.33 1.25
C MET A 134 6.83 11.70 1.87
N ARG A 135 6.43 11.74 3.13
CA ARG A 135 6.09 12.97 3.86
C ARG A 135 6.61 12.95 5.30
N PHE A 136 6.67 14.13 5.91
CA PHE A 136 6.97 14.26 7.32
C PHE A 136 5.81 13.79 8.22
N PHE A 137 6.16 13.12 9.33
CA PHE A 137 5.26 12.80 10.43
C PHE A 137 5.56 13.66 11.69
N ARG A 138 6.03 14.89 11.51
CA ARG A 138 6.26 15.83 12.63
C ARG A 138 4.96 16.04 13.39
N GLY A 139 5.02 15.94 14.73
CA GLY A 139 3.85 16.03 15.60
C GLY A 139 3.09 14.71 15.79
N ALA A 140 3.35 13.69 14.97
CA ALA A 140 2.72 12.39 15.14
C ALA A 140 3.18 11.70 16.45
N LYS A 141 2.24 11.04 17.13
CA LYS A 141 2.46 10.37 18.42
C LYS A 141 2.64 8.87 18.21
N GLY A 142 3.88 8.40 18.25
CA GLY A 142 4.20 6.98 18.23
C GLY A 142 4.08 6.34 19.62
N ARG A 143 4.03 5.02 19.65
CA ARG A 143 3.88 4.19 20.85
C ARG A 143 5.14 3.36 21.03
N PHE A 144 5.87 3.57 22.11
CA PHE A 144 6.90 2.67 22.59
C PHE A 144 6.25 1.58 23.43
N GLU A 145 6.38 0.33 23.00
CA GLU A 145 5.70 -0.82 23.59
C GLU A 145 6.71 -1.89 24.04
N ARG A 146 6.42 -2.57 25.14
CA ARG A 146 7.12 -3.76 25.62
C ARG A 146 6.24 -5.00 25.48
N PHE A 147 6.84 -6.13 25.22
CA PHE A 147 6.14 -7.41 25.22
C PHE A 147 6.01 -7.96 26.64
N ASN A 148 4.79 -8.25 27.05
CA ASN A 148 4.51 -8.93 28.31
C ASN A 148 4.44 -10.43 28.05
N ARG A 149 5.48 -11.18 28.47
CA ARG A 149 5.57 -12.62 28.24
C ARG A 149 4.48 -13.42 28.95
N GLN A 150 3.95 -12.96 30.07
CA GLN A 150 2.91 -13.64 30.84
C GLN A 150 1.56 -13.58 30.12
N THR A 151 1.24 -12.48 29.48
CA THR A 151 -0.05 -12.26 28.80
C THR A 151 0.03 -12.44 27.28
N GLY A 152 1.23 -12.58 26.70
CA GLY A 152 1.45 -12.61 25.24
C GLY A 152 1.09 -11.30 24.53
N LYS A 153 1.00 -10.17 25.25
CA LYS A 153 0.51 -8.91 24.71
C LYS A 153 1.56 -7.80 24.73
N TRP A 154 1.46 -6.90 23.78
CA TRP A 154 2.21 -5.66 23.77
C TRP A 154 1.56 -4.64 24.70
N VAL A 155 2.36 -4.04 25.58
CA VAL A 155 1.93 -3.06 26.58
C VAL A 155 2.60 -1.72 26.31
N LEU A 156 1.82 -0.67 26.25
CA LEU A 156 2.32 0.68 26.10
C LEU A 156 3.20 1.07 27.29
N VAL A 157 4.44 1.48 27.03
CA VAL A 157 5.36 2.05 28.03
C VAL A 157 5.30 3.56 27.97
N ARG A 158 5.37 4.13 26.76
CA ARG A 158 5.41 5.58 26.55
C ARG A 158 4.88 5.96 25.17
N ARG A 159 4.32 7.17 25.07
CA ARG A 159 4.13 7.85 23.79
C ARG A 159 5.29 8.80 23.54
N ALA A 160 5.78 8.83 22.31
CA ALA A 160 6.82 9.75 21.87
C ALA A 160 6.36 10.50 20.64
N THR A 161 6.57 11.82 20.62
CA THR A 161 6.13 12.69 19.52
C THR A 161 7.31 12.94 18.58
N LEU A 162 7.14 12.66 17.32
CA LEU A 162 8.13 12.95 16.28
C LEU A 162 8.27 14.47 16.14
N GLN A 163 9.40 15.02 16.55
CA GLN A 163 9.61 16.48 16.68
C GLN A 163 10.40 17.08 15.52
N ARG A 164 11.40 16.36 15.02
CA ARG A 164 12.31 16.80 13.97
C ARG A 164 11.99 16.09 12.67
N GLY A 165 12.40 16.69 11.57
CA GLY A 165 12.25 16.07 10.28
C GLY A 165 13.11 16.77 9.24
N SER A 166 13.61 16.00 8.31
CA SER A 166 14.40 16.46 7.18
C SER A 166 14.07 15.64 5.93
N ALA A 167 14.29 16.25 4.78
CA ALA A 167 14.25 15.57 3.49
C ALA A 167 15.60 15.80 2.82
N PRO A 168 16.36 14.76 2.45
CA PRO A 168 17.57 14.94 1.68
C PRO A 168 17.27 15.65 0.36
N ARG A 169 18.18 16.51 -0.06
CA ARG A 169 18.00 17.27 -1.31
C ARG A 169 17.83 16.31 -2.50
N GLY A 170 16.75 16.50 -3.26
CA GLY A 170 16.42 15.64 -4.42
C GLY A 170 15.81 14.28 -4.07
N ALA A 171 15.64 13.94 -2.79
CA ALA A 171 14.94 12.73 -2.40
C ALA A 171 13.41 12.90 -2.49
N ASN A 172 12.73 11.85 -2.91
CA ASN A 172 11.26 11.75 -2.88
C ASN A 172 10.73 11.18 -1.55
N TRP A 173 11.58 11.17 -0.51
CA TRP A 173 11.24 10.71 0.84
C TRP A 173 11.78 11.68 1.89
N ALA A 174 11.17 11.62 3.06
CA ALA A 174 11.51 12.46 4.21
C ALA A 174 11.58 11.59 5.47
N TYR A 175 12.31 12.05 6.48
CA TYR A 175 12.29 11.39 7.77
C TYR A 175 11.90 12.34 8.90
N SER A 176 11.25 11.77 9.91
CA SER A 176 10.93 12.43 11.18
C SER A 176 11.49 11.59 12.31
N GLU A 177 12.02 12.21 13.32
CA GLU A 177 12.73 11.51 14.38
C GLU A 177 12.36 12.01 15.77
N VAL A 178 12.63 11.18 16.77
CA VAL A 178 12.55 11.55 18.17
C VAL A 178 13.50 10.70 19.02
N THR A 179 14.28 11.35 19.85
CA THR A 179 15.03 10.69 20.93
C THR A 179 14.23 10.85 22.22
N PHE A 180 14.07 9.76 22.97
CA PHE A 180 13.33 9.78 24.25
C PHE A 180 13.97 8.86 25.29
N ARG A 181 13.56 9.05 26.56
CA ARG A 181 13.96 8.16 27.67
C ARG A 181 12.75 7.37 28.14
N ALA A 182 12.95 6.07 28.42
CA ALA A 182 11.94 5.21 29.01
C ALA A 182 12.61 4.12 29.84
N ARG A 183 12.15 3.89 31.05
CA ARG A 183 12.69 2.83 31.90
C ARG A 183 12.05 1.50 31.56
N VAL A 184 12.86 0.55 31.15
CA VAL A 184 12.48 -0.86 30.90
C VAL A 184 13.61 -1.77 31.40
N PRO A 185 13.29 -2.92 32.00
CA PRO A 185 14.31 -3.89 32.43
C PRO A 185 15.16 -4.37 31.24
N VAL A 186 16.42 -4.69 31.50
CA VAL A 186 17.31 -5.33 30.51
C VAL A 186 16.71 -6.67 30.08
N GLY A 187 16.88 -7.02 28.81
CA GLY A 187 16.30 -8.23 28.21
C GLY A 187 14.81 -8.14 27.87
N THR A 188 14.21 -6.94 28.02
CA THR A 188 12.82 -6.72 27.64
C THR A 188 12.70 -6.59 26.13
N LEU A 189 11.82 -7.39 25.50
CA LEU A 189 11.51 -7.26 24.08
C LEU A 189 10.66 -6.00 23.86
N VAL A 190 11.13 -5.11 23.00
CA VAL A 190 10.50 -3.81 22.72
C VAL A 190 10.28 -3.56 21.24
N ARG A 191 9.35 -2.67 20.93
CA ARG A 191 9.10 -2.15 19.58
C ARG A 191 8.59 -0.71 19.61
N PHE A 192 8.64 -0.04 18.49
CA PHE A 192 7.97 1.23 18.26
C PHE A 192 6.88 1.07 17.20
N VAL A 193 5.72 1.67 17.44
CA VAL A 193 4.56 1.63 16.54
C VAL A 193 4.12 3.05 16.24
N LEU A 194 3.95 3.36 14.96
CA LEU A 194 3.27 4.57 14.52
C LEU A 194 1.84 4.18 14.09
N PRO A 195 0.82 4.48 14.91
CA PRO A 195 -0.55 4.01 14.69
C PRO A 195 -1.18 4.61 13.42
N ARG A 196 -2.23 3.96 12.93
CA ARG A 196 -2.90 4.36 11.69
C ARG A 196 -3.49 5.78 11.75
N ASP A 197 -4.04 6.18 12.87
CA ASP A 197 -4.57 7.53 13.11
C ASP A 197 -3.48 8.60 13.04
N GLN A 198 -2.22 8.24 13.25
CA GLN A 198 -1.07 9.15 13.20
C GLN A 198 -0.39 9.22 11.82
N VAL A 199 -0.57 8.23 10.98
CA VAL A 199 0.01 8.20 9.62
C VAL A 199 -0.95 8.71 8.53
N GLY A 200 -2.23 8.91 8.87
CA GLY A 200 -3.27 9.40 7.96
C GLY A 200 -3.70 8.36 6.90
N PRO A 201 -4.56 8.76 5.97
CA PRO A 201 -5.27 7.82 5.09
C PRO A 201 -4.37 7.13 4.07
N CYS A 202 -3.20 7.71 3.77
CA CYS A 202 -2.31 7.23 2.71
C CYS A 202 -1.32 6.14 3.14
N TYR A 203 -1.28 5.80 4.43
CA TYR A 203 -0.38 4.77 4.97
C TYR A 203 -1.13 3.81 5.89
N LEU A 204 -0.65 2.59 5.97
CA LEU A 204 -0.96 1.67 7.06
C LEU A 204 -0.11 2.02 8.30
N ALA A 205 -0.47 1.49 9.47
CA ALA A 205 0.35 1.61 10.67
C ALA A 205 1.77 1.11 10.42
N GLY A 206 2.77 1.85 10.90
CA GLY A 206 4.18 1.47 10.83
C GLY A 206 4.61 0.70 12.09
N TYR A 207 5.54 -0.24 11.91
CA TYR A 207 6.12 -1.04 13.00
C TYR A 207 7.63 -1.12 12.81
N SER A 208 8.38 -0.91 13.89
CA SER A 208 9.81 -1.19 13.90
C SER A 208 10.08 -2.70 13.96
N LEU A 209 11.30 -3.09 13.66
CA LEU A 209 11.83 -4.38 14.13
C LEU A 209 11.80 -4.40 15.66
N GLN A 210 11.77 -5.61 16.22
CA GLN A 210 11.76 -5.86 17.64
C GLN A 210 13.19 -6.21 18.07
N PHE A 211 13.57 -5.77 19.27
CA PHE A 211 14.85 -6.17 19.88
C PHE A 211 14.72 -6.25 21.38
N ASN A 212 15.65 -6.98 22.04
CA ASN A 212 15.77 -7.01 23.47
C ASN A 212 16.65 -5.84 23.94
N THR A 213 16.19 -5.14 24.98
CA THR A 213 16.96 -4.04 25.59
C THR A 213 18.26 -4.53 26.22
N THR A 214 19.30 -3.71 26.13
CA THR A 214 20.61 -3.93 26.70
C THR A 214 20.94 -2.95 27.83
N ARG A 215 22.11 -3.09 28.47
CA ARG A 215 22.61 -2.16 29.49
C ARG A 215 23.10 -0.85 28.90
#